data_03c9b6adb5cf9003395af07cb137ea83
#
_entry.id   03c9b6adb5cf9003395af07cb137ea83
#
_cell.length_a   1.000
_cell.length_b   1.000
_cell.length_c   1.000
_cell.angle_alpha   90.00
_cell.angle_beta   90.00
_cell.angle_gamma   90.00
#
_symmetry.space_group_name_H-M   'P 1'
#
loop_
_entity.id
_entity.type
_entity.pdbx_description
1 polymer ?
#
loop_
_entity_poly.entity_id
_entity_poly.type
_entity_poly.pdbx_seq_one_letter_code
_entity_poly.pdbx_strand_id
1 'polypeptide(L)'
;MTAPGDLLQALFLRLKSDKSLSALLGGAGLLEHAADNAAFPHVTCGQTSAFDWDTGVQNDADQLVTLHVWSKTHGEAETRAIMDSIKARLADAVLIIGPRGQTRLVLEFAEARYDEDLLVHHGLLRFRAITQDSD
;
A
#
# COMPACT_ATOMS: atom_id res chain seq x y z
N MET A 1 9.47 19.46 -3.10
CA MET A 1 9.65 18.10 -2.59
C MET A 1 8.44 17.68 -1.77
N THR A 2 7.92 16.50 -2.03
CA THR A 2 6.74 16.00 -1.33
C THR A 2 7.17 15.29 -0.03
N ALA A 3 6.55 15.63 1.08
CA ALA A 3 6.81 14.95 2.34
C ALA A 3 6.29 13.51 2.28
N PRO A 4 7.02 12.53 2.85
CA PRO A 4 6.57 11.14 2.83
C PRO A 4 5.16 10.93 3.38
N GLY A 5 4.78 11.66 4.43
CA GLY A 5 3.44 11.54 5.00
C GLY A 5 2.33 11.97 4.06
N ASP A 6 2.60 12.88 3.13
CA ASP A 6 1.60 13.35 2.17
C ASP A 6 1.21 12.24 1.20
N LEU A 7 2.19 11.44 0.76
CA LEU A 7 1.91 10.31 -0.13
C LEU A 7 1.07 9.25 0.59
N LEU A 8 1.44 8.87 1.80
CA LEU A 8 0.69 7.88 2.57
C LEU A 8 -0.73 8.36 2.86
N GLN A 9 -0.90 9.64 3.21
CA GLN A 9 -2.21 10.20 3.48
C GLN A 9 -3.10 10.15 2.24
N ALA A 10 -2.58 10.56 1.08
CA ALA A 10 -3.33 10.54 -0.17
C ALA A 10 -3.72 9.11 -0.55
N LEU A 11 -2.80 8.16 -0.35
CA LEU A 11 -3.03 6.76 -0.64
C LEU A 11 -4.13 6.18 0.27
N PHE A 12 -4.06 6.44 1.57
CA PHE A 12 -5.08 5.97 2.51
C PHE A 12 -6.46 6.56 2.21
N LEU A 13 -6.52 7.86 1.87
CA LEU A 13 -7.79 8.48 1.50
C LEU A 13 -8.41 7.82 0.28
N ARG A 14 -7.59 7.49 -0.71
CA ARG A 14 -8.07 6.81 -1.90
C ARG A 14 -8.60 5.41 -1.58
N LEU A 15 -7.90 4.67 -0.74
CA LEU A 15 -8.35 3.33 -0.33
C LEU A 15 -9.61 3.39 0.53
N LYS A 16 -9.69 4.35 1.45
CA LYS A 16 -10.85 4.50 2.32
C LYS A 16 -12.11 4.88 1.55
N SER A 17 -11.96 5.53 0.40
CA SER A 17 -13.10 5.88 -0.44
C SER A 17 -13.69 4.70 -1.20
N ASP A 18 -13.01 3.56 -1.21
CA ASP A 18 -13.49 2.36 -1.89
C ASP A 18 -14.39 1.56 -0.97
N LYS A 19 -15.69 1.53 -1.29
CA LYS A 19 -16.68 0.85 -0.46
C LYS A 19 -16.48 -0.66 -0.43
N SER A 20 -16.04 -1.25 -1.55
CA SER A 20 -15.79 -2.68 -1.63
C SER A 20 -14.64 -3.08 -0.70
N LEU A 21 -13.56 -2.31 -0.70
CA LEU A 21 -12.43 -2.56 0.18
C LEU A 21 -12.81 -2.36 1.65
N SER A 22 -13.53 -1.29 1.96
CA SER A 22 -13.99 -1.03 3.33
C SER A 22 -14.87 -2.16 3.85
N ALA A 23 -15.73 -2.70 3.01
CA ALA A 23 -16.58 -3.84 3.39
C ALA A 23 -15.73 -5.08 3.69
N LEU A 24 -14.71 -5.34 2.89
CA LEU A 24 -13.81 -6.48 3.12
C LEU A 24 -13.00 -6.33 4.42
N LEU A 25 -12.63 -5.11 4.77
CA LEU A 25 -11.81 -4.86 5.95
C LEU A 25 -12.60 -4.64 7.24
N GLY A 26 -13.93 -4.53 7.14
CA GLY A 26 -14.75 -4.36 8.33
C GLY A 26 -14.61 -3.02 9.04
N GLY A 27 -14.19 -2.00 8.32
CA GLY A 27 -14.26 -0.62 8.80
C GLY A 27 -12.99 -0.02 9.41
N ALA A 28 -12.15 -0.79 10.07
CA ALA A 28 -10.99 -0.24 10.79
C ALA A 28 -9.68 -0.88 10.35
N GLY A 29 -9.60 -1.32 9.11
CA GLY A 29 -8.54 -2.18 8.67
C GLY A 29 -7.32 -1.52 8.04
N LEU A 30 -7.31 -0.21 7.81
CA LEU A 30 -6.16 0.48 7.20
C LEU A 30 -5.33 1.14 8.30
N LEU A 31 -4.11 0.66 8.50
CA LEU A 31 -3.25 1.09 9.60
C LEU A 31 -1.88 1.46 9.07
N GLU A 32 -1.27 2.51 9.63
CA GLU A 32 0.12 2.83 9.32
C GLU A 32 1.06 1.78 9.93
N HIS A 33 0.71 1.31 11.13
CA HIS A 33 1.49 0.28 11.82
C HIS A 33 0.54 -0.73 12.44
N ALA A 34 0.95 -1.99 12.47
CA ALA A 34 0.18 -3.02 13.11
C ALA A 34 0.17 -2.81 14.63
N ALA A 35 -1.01 -2.80 15.23
CA ALA A 35 -1.14 -2.82 16.69
C ALA A 35 -1.17 -4.27 17.15
N ASP A 36 -0.73 -4.51 18.41
CA ASP A 36 -0.68 -5.87 18.96
C ASP A 36 -2.03 -6.58 18.93
N ASN A 37 -3.10 -5.81 19.06
CA ASN A 37 -4.46 -6.33 19.09
C ASN A 37 -5.29 -5.92 17.86
N ALA A 38 -4.64 -5.67 16.74
CA ALA A 38 -5.36 -5.28 15.53
C ALA A 38 -6.34 -6.38 15.10
N ALA A 39 -7.53 -5.96 14.73
CA ALA A 39 -8.54 -6.89 14.20
C ALA A 39 -8.14 -7.38 12.80
N PHE A 40 -8.51 -8.60 12.46
CA PHE A 40 -8.30 -9.17 11.13
C PHE A 40 -9.61 -9.15 10.34
N PRO A 41 -9.55 -8.94 9.03
CA PRO A 41 -8.35 -8.61 8.26
C PRO A 41 -7.94 -7.14 8.43
N HIS A 42 -6.66 -6.85 8.17
CA HIS A 42 -6.21 -5.47 8.17
C HIS A 42 -5.06 -5.28 7.18
N VAL A 43 -4.77 -4.03 6.85
CA VAL A 43 -3.71 -3.66 5.92
C VAL A 43 -2.78 -2.67 6.62
N THR A 44 -1.49 -2.94 6.55
CA THR A 44 -0.46 -2.00 7.03
C THR A 44 0.32 -1.47 5.84
N CYS A 45 0.91 -0.29 5.98
CA CYS A 45 1.60 0.38 4.89
C CYS A 45 2.93 0.94 5.36
N GLY A 46 3.96 0.75 4.54
CA GLY A 46 5.27 1.34 4.77
C GLY A 46 5.75 2.07 3.53
N GLN A 47 6.62 3.04 3.72
CA GLN A 47 7.18 3.83 2.62
C GLN A 47 8.69 3.97 2.81
N THR A 48 9.45 3.77 1.73
CA THR A 48 10.90 3.96 1.71
C THR A 48 11.29 4.60 0.40
N SER A 49 12.44 5.32 0.41
CA SER A 49 13.00 5.87 -0.81
C SER A 49 13.58 4.76 -1.68
N ALA A 50 13.43 4.90 -2.98
CA ALA A 50 14.03 3.96 -3.92
C ALA A 50 15.55 4.13 -3.93
N PHE A 51 16.26 3.02 -4.10
CA PHE A 51 17.70 2.99 -4.18
C PHE A 51 18.12 2.47 -5.55
N ASP A 52 19.01 3.20 -6.21
CA ASP A 52 19.53 2.79 -7.49
C ASP A 52 20.82 1.98 -7.27
N TRP A 53 20.72 0.67 -7.51
CA TRP A 53 21.86 -0.24 -7.28
C TRP A 53 23.00 -0.02 -8.26
N ASP A 54 22.72 0.45 -9.48
CA ASP A 54 23.75 0.67 -10.48
C ASP A 54 24.64 1.86 -10.15
N THR A 55 24.06 2.94 -9.63
CA THR A 55 24.80 4.15 -9.30
C THR A 55 25.15 4.25 -7.83
N GLY A 56 24.53 3.46 -6.98
CA GLY A 56 24.69 3.54 -5.54
C GLY A 56 24.05 4.76 -4.91
N VAL A 57 23.14 5.43 -5.63
CA VAL A 57 22.51 6.67 -5.20
C VAL A 57 21.05 6.43 -4.85
N GLN A 58 20.63 7.00 -3.72
CA GLN A 58 19.22 7.00 -3.35
C GLN A 58 18.48 8.01 -4.21
N ASN A 59 17.38 7.55 -4.83
CA ASN A 59 16.57 8.40 -5.69
C ASN A 59 15.37 8.92 -4.90
N ASP A 60 15.41 10.18 -4.47
CA ASP A 60 14.37 10.78 -3.67
C ASP A 60 13.07 11.08 -4.47
N ALA A 61 13.16 11.12 -5.79
CA ALA A 61 11.98 11.34 -6.63
C ALA A 61 11.09 10.11 -6.70
N ASP A 62 11.66 8.93 -6.49
CA ASP A 62 10.92 7.68 -6.50
C ASP A 62 10.83 7.14 -5.08
N GLN A 63 9.63 6.70 -4.71
CA GLN A 63 9.38 6.08 -3.42
C GLN A 63 8.84 4.67 -3.62
N LEU A 64 9.14 3.78 -2.68
CA LEU A 64 8.54 2.46 -2.65
C LEU A 64 7.50 2.42 -1.56
N VAL A 65 6.29 2.02 -1.93
CA VAL A 65 5.19 1.86 -0.99
C VAL A 65 4.85 0.38 -0.92
N THR A 66 4.93 -0.19 0.26
CA THR A 66 4.62 -1.61 0.47
C THR A 66 3.38 -1.72 1.34
N LEU A 67 2.39 -2.42 0.84
CA LEU A 67 1.16 -2.70 1.55
C LEU A 67 1.17 -4.17 1.96
N HIS A 68 0.90 -4.43 3.24
CA HIS A 68 0.79 -5.78 3.78
C HIS A 68 -0.66 -6.04 4.14
N VAL A 69 -1.20 -7.12 3.60
CA VAL A 69 -2.55 -7.58 3.89
C VAL A 69 -2.46 -8.77 4.84
N TRP A 70 -3.15 -8.68 5.96
CA TRP A 70 -3.14 -9.72 6.99
C TRP A 70 -4.53 -10.28 7.17
N SER A 71 -4.67 -11.59 7.04
CA SER A 71 -5.95 -12.27 7.11
C SER A 71 -5.83 -13.58 7.88
N LYS A 72 -6.86 -13.96 8.62
CA LYS A 72 -6.88 -15.20 9.41
C LYS A 72 -8.05 -16.10 9.03
N THR A 73 -9.26 -15.63 9.26
CA THR A 73 -10.46 -16.47 9.30
C THR A 73 -10.85 -17.05 7.95
N HIS A 74 -10.80 -16.23 6.93
CA HIS A 74 -11.24 -16.62 5.59
C HIS A 74 -10.05 -16.87 4.64
N GLY A 75 -8.85 -16.82 5.17
CA GLY A 75 -7.64 -17.31 4.53
C GLY A 75 -7.28 -16.69 3.21
N GLU A 76 -6.86 -17.55 2.28
CA GLU A 76 -6.33 -17.11 0.99
C GLU A 76 -7.35 -16.35 0.15
N ALA A 77 -8.59 -16.78 0.15
CA ALA A 77 -9.63 -16.11 -0.65
C ALA A 77 -9.84 -14.68 -0.20
N GLU A 78 -9.88 -14.44 1.11
CA GLU A 78 -10.02 -13.10 1.66
C GLU A 78 -8.79 -12.24 1.35
N THR A 79 -7.59 -12.81 1.53
CA THR A 79 -6.36 -12.11 1.22
C THR A 79 -6.33 -11.65 -0.24
N ARG A 80 -6.66 -12.55 -1.16
CA ARG A 80 -6.67 -12.23 -2.60
C ARG A 80 -7.72 -11.21 -2.95
N ALA A 81 -8.90 -11.29 -2.34
CA ALA A 81 -9.97 -10.32 -2.60
C ALA A 81 -9.56 -8.91 -2.18
N ILE A 82 -8.91 -8.79 -1.01
CA ILE A 82 -8.42 -7.51 -0.54
C ILE A 82 -7.30 -6.99 -1.45
N MET A 83 -6.37 -7.85 -1.84
CA MET A 83 -5.29 -7.48 -2.77
C MET A 83 -5.84 -7.00 -4.10
N ASP A 84 -6.83 -7.69 -4.65
CA ASP A 84 -7.44 -7.30 -5.93
C ASP A 84 -8.12 -5.95 -5.84
N SER A 85 -8.81 -5.67 -4.73
CA SER A 85 -9.44 -4.37 -4.50
C SER A 85 -8.40 -3.25 -4.42
N ILE A 86 -7.28 -3.51 -3.73
CA ILE A 86 -6.19 -2.54 -3.65
C ILE A 86 -5.57 -2.30 -5.03
N LYS A 87 -5.31 -3.36 -5.79
CA LYS A 87 -4.77 -3.23 -7.15
C LYS A 87 -5.69 -2.40 -8.03
N ALA A 88 -7.00 -2.65 -7.96
CA ALA A 88 -7.96 -1.93 -8.78
C ALA A 88 -7.96 -0.43 -8.49
N ARG A 89 -7.66 -0.05 -7.25
CA ARG A 89 -7.66 1.36 -6.84
C ARG A 89 -6.32 2.05 -7.05
N LEU A 90 -5.21 1.34 -6.93
CA LEU A 90 -3.89 1.96 -6.88
C LEU A 90 -3.05 1.72 -8.12
N ALA A 91 -3.22 0.61 -8.84
CA ALA A 91 -2.39 0.32 -10.01
C ALA A 91 -2.64 1.37 -11.09
N ASP A 92 -1.58 2.02 -11.54
CA ASP A 92 -1.61 3.11 -12.51
C ASP A 92 -2.38 4.35 -12.03
N ALA A 93 -2.69 4.43 -10.74
CA ALA A 93 -3.37 5.59 -10.17
C ALA A 93 -2.45 6.80 -10.13
N VAL A 94 -3.01 7.98 -10.36
CA VAL A 94 -2.31 9.24 -10.19
C VAL A 94 -2.90 9.94 -8.97
N LEU A 95 -2.05 10.20 -7.97
CA LEU A 95 -2.45 10.87 -6.75
C LEU A 95 -1.97 12.31 -6.77
N ILE A 96 -2.84 13.23 -6.39
CA ILE A 96 -2.49 14.63 -6.24
C ILE A 96 -1.93 14.83 -4.83
N ILE A 97 -0.68 15.29 -4.75
CA ILE A 97 0.04 15.42 -3.49
C ILE A 97 0.53 16.83 -3.36
N GLY A 98 -0.16 17.60 -2.51
CA GLY A 98 0.16 19.02 -2.34
C GLY A 98 -0.23 19.84 -3.56
N PRO A 99 0.10 21.14 -3.55
CA PRO A 99 -0.38 22.07 -4.57
C PRO A 99 0.27 21.92 -5.95
N ARG A 100 1.43 21.29 -6.03
CA ARG A 100 2.18 21.17 -7.28
C ARG A 100 2.65 19.77 -7.61
N GLY A 101 2.37 18.80 -6.75
CA GLY A 101 2.89 17.45 -6.93
C GLY A 101 1.83 16.48 -7.35
N GLN A 102 2.20 15.56 -8.22
CA GLN A 102 1.40 14.39 -8.47
C GLN A 102 2.30 13.16 -8.48
N THR A 103 1.75 12.04 -8.07
CA THR A 103 2.48 10.79 -7.99
C THR A 103 1.72 9.72 -8.73
N ARG A 104 2.41 9.02 -9.62
CA ARG A 104 1.86 7.86 -10.29
C ARG A 104 2.34 6.61 -9.59
N LEU A 105 1.41 5.68 -9.32
CA LEU A 105 1.71 4.42 -8.68
C LEU A 105 1.84 3.31 -9.73
N VAL A 106 2.96 2.60 -9.71
CA VAL A 106 3.21 1.48 -10.61
C VAL A 106 3.39 0.23 -9.76
N LEU A 107 2.56 -0.78 -10.00
CA LEU A 107 2.67 -2.05 -9.27
C LEU A 107 3.91 -2.80 -9.76
N GLU A 108 4.85 -3.09 -8.85
CA GLU A 108 6.07 -3.82 -9.16
C GLU A 108 6.03 -5.27 -8.73
N PHE A 109 5.32 -5.58 -7.65
CA PHE A 109 5.38 -6.91 -7.06
C PHE A 109 4.11 -7.19 -6.27
N ALA A 110 3.62 -8.44 -6.37
CA ALA A 110 2.49 -8.89 -5.58
C ALA A 110 2.68 -10.37 -5.25
N GLU A 111 2.44 -10.74 -4.00
CA GLU A 111 2.56 -12.11 -3.54
C GLU A 111 1.58 -12.35 -2.40
N ALA A 112 1.03 -13.56 -2.33
CA ALA A 112 0.21 -13.99 -1.22
C ALA A 112 0.72 -15.35 -0.74
N ARG A 113 0.90 -15.50 0.57
CA ARG A 113 1.38 -16.75 1.15
C ARG A 113 0.85 -16.93 2.56
N TYR A 114 0.91 -18.16 3.05
CA TYR A 114 0.55 -18.49 4.43
C TYR A 114 1.80 -18.47 5.30
N ASP A 115 1.72 -17.78 6.43
CA ASP A 115 2.79 -17.74 7.43
C ASP A 115 2.48 -18.77 8.52
N GLU A 116 3.22 -19.86 8.52
CA GLU A 116 2.98 -20.96 9.46
C GLU A 116 3.30 -20.59 10.91
N ASP A 117 4.27 -19.71 11.11
CA ASP A 117 4.67 -19.31 12.46
C ASP A 117 3.62 -18.41 13.12
N LEU A 118 3.06 -17.49 12.34
CA LEU A 118 2.05 -16.56 12.83
C LEU A 118 0.63 -17.07 12.63
N LEU A 119 0.44 -18.14 11.87
CA LEU A 119 -0.87 -18.71 11.53
C LEU A 119 -1.77 -17.68 10.85
N VAL A 120 -1.20 -16.91 9.93
CA VAL A 120 -1.92 -15.88 9.18
C VAL A 120 -1.61 -16.00 7.70
N HIS A 121 -2.55 -15.56 6.87
CA HIS A 121 -2.30 -15.35 5.45
C HIS A 121 -1.78 -13.94 5.27
N HIS A 122 -0.71 -13.80 4.51
CA HIS A 122 -0.02 -12.54 4.28
C HIS A 122 0.05 -12.23 2.80
N GLY A 123 -0.55 -11.11 2.40
CA GLY A 123 -0.43 -10.58 1.06
C GLY A 123 0.52 -9.40 1.06
N LEU A 124 1.32 -9.27 0.00
CA LEU A 124 2.26 -8.16 -0.13
C LEU A 124 2.07 -7.52 -1.50
N LEU A 125 1.94 -6.21 -1.51
CA LEU A 125 1.85 -5.41 -2.72
C LEU A 125 2.90 -4.31 -2.64
N ARG A 126 3.77 -4.23 -3.64
CA ARG A 126 4.77 -3.16 -3.70
C ARG A 126 4.53 -2.29 -4.92
N PHE A 127 4.40 -1.00 -4.66
CA PHE A 127 4.24 0.01 -5.70
C PHE A 127 5.45 0.91 -5.73
N ARG A 128 5.86 1.30 -6.93
CA ARG A 128 6.79 2.41 -7.11
C ARG A 128 5.97 3.67 -7.34
N ALA A 129 6.21 4.66 -6.50
CA ALA A 129 5.55 5.96 -6.60
C ALA A 129 6.51 6.91 -7.29
N ILE A 130 6.15 7.35 -8.49
CA ILE A 130 6.98 8.24 -9.29
C ILE A 130 6.37 9.63 -9.17
N THR A 131 7.05 10.50 -8.43
CA THR A 131 6.57 11.85 -8.17
C THR A 131 7.03 12.81 -9.26
N GLN A 132 6.10 13.58 -9.79
CA GLN A 132 6.37 14.62 -10.78
C GLN A 132 5.89 15.95 -10.24
N ASP A 133 6.78 16.93 -10.23
CA ASP A 133 6.40 18.29 -9.88
C ASP A 133 5.82 18.97 -11.11
N SER A 134 4.70 19.66 -10.96
CA SER A 134 4.15 20.46 -12.02
C SER A 134 4.66 21.88 -11.91
N ASP A 135 5.07 22.42 -13.02
CA ASP A 135 5.56 23.81 -13.10
C ASP A 135 4.42 24.82 -13.16
#